data_07bd70870952be82181b009b36ff7150
#
_entry.id   07bd70870952be82181b009b36ff7150
#
_cell.length_a   1.000
_cell.length_b   1.000
_cell.length_c   1.000
_cell.angle_alpha   90.00
_cell.angle_beta   90.00
_cell.angle_gamma   90.00
#
_symmetry.space_group_name_H-M   'P 1'
#
loop_
_entity.id
_entity.type
_entity.pdbx_description
1 polymer ?
#
loop_
_entity_poly.entity_id
_entity_poly.type
_entity_poly.pdbx_seq_one_letter_code
_entity_poly.pdbx_strand_id
1 'polypeptide(L)'
;MKSRYPLISAEEAASFIPHGSTVTFSGFGAAASAKAVPKALAARARELHGRGEPFKLRVLTGASTDENLDEEMARAQAISWRAPYQSSPTLRKQINSQEVEYVDMHLSHVPQAVIFGFFGKIDFAVIEATEITPDGRVYLTTSIGASPTFLQHAQKVIIEINHSQSPRLREMADILVLPPPPHRNPIPIHHPLTKIGWPYAVVDPLKVMGIVETNEPDHVPGFSPPDEVSQRIAHHVVRFLLDEVSAGRIPKEFLPLQSGVGNVANAVMASLGEHPDVPPFQMYSEVYQDALVDLMMDGRLLGASAASLNLSPSCMDKVISNMDFFASKIVLRPQELSNHPGIIRRLGVIAMNTALEADIYGNVNSTHVCGQHIMNGVGGSGEFTRNSYLSIFMCPSISKGGRISHIVPMCPHVDNNEHSVQILVTEQGLADLRGLGPAQRAQRIIERCAHPAYKDYLLRYLQEAPLGHIRHDLSRCFELHRNLLEHGSMLPDLKLE
;
A
#
# COMPACT_ATOMS: atom_id res chain seq x y z
N MET A 1 -13.10 32.47 -19.26
CA MET A 1 -13.84 31.67 -20.28
C MET A 1 -14.85 30.81 -19.52
N LYS A 2 -16.10 30.65 -20.02
CA LYS A 2 -17.05 29.72 -19.41
C LYS A 2 -16.47 28.31 -19.55
N SER A 3 -16.53 27.52 -18.47
CA SER A 3 -16.13 26.12 -18.50
C SER A 3 -16.87 25.39 -19.63
N ARG A 4 -16.20 24.54 -20.39
CA ARG A 4 -16.81 23.66 -21.38
C ARG A 4 -17.76 22.65 -20.76
N TYR A 5 -17.49 22.29 -19.49
CA TYR A 5 -18.20 21.25 -18.77
C TYR A 5 -19.24 21.86 -17.83
N PRO A 6 -20.42 21.23 -17.67
CA PRO A 6 -21.44 21.73 -16.76
C PRO A 6 -20.96 21.59 -15.30
N LEU A 7 -21.26 22.60 -14.51
CA LEU A 7 -21.14 22.50 -13.04
C LEU A 7 -22.40 21.82 -12.51
N ILE A 8 -22.24 20.75 -11.74
CA ILE A 8 -23.31 19.92 -11.19
C ILE A 8 -23.11 19.73 -9.68
N SER A 9 -24.18 19.43 -8.95
CA SER A 9 -24.06 19.04 -7.55
C SER A 9 -23.58 17.60 -7.39
N ALA A 10 -23.10 17.23 -6.21
CA ALA A 10 -22.72 15.87 -5.89
C ALA A 10 -23.93 14.90 -5.96
N GLU A 11 -25.12 15.37 -5.58
CA GLU A 11 -26.37 14.62 -5.66
C GLU A 11 -26.78 14.38 -7.11
N GLU A 12 -26.66 15.41 -7.96
CA GLU A 12 -26.90 15.27 -9.40
C GLU A 12 -25.92 14.28 -10.02
N ALA A 13 -24.62 14.38 -9.68
CA ALA A 13 -23.60 13.42 -10.12
C ALA A 13 -23.92 11.99 -9.67
N ALA A 14 -24.32 11.81 -8.41
CA ALA A 14 -24.74 10.52 -7.86
C ALA A 14 -25.99 9.96 -8.58
N SER A 15 -26.90 10.84 -9.05
CA SER A 15 -28.12 10.42 -9.76
C SER A 15 -27.82 9.78 -11.12
N PHE A 16 -26.70 10.09 -11.75
CA PHE A 16 -26.29 9.50 -13.03
C PHE A 16 -25.81 8.05 -12.91
N ILE A 17 -25.45 7.60 -11.70
CA ILE A 17 -24.84 6.30 -11.47
C ILE A 17 -25.90 5.28 -11.04
N PRO A 18 -26.35 4.36 -11.91
CA PRO A 18 -27.38 3.40 -11.58
C PRO A 18 -26.85 2.26 -10.70
N HIS A 19 -27.79 1.53 -10.08
CA HIS A 19 -27.49 0.27 -9.40
C HIS A 19 -26.73 -0.70 -10.30
N GLY A 20 -25.76 -1.42 -9.75
CA GLY A 20 -24.96 -2.44 -10.45
C GLY A 20 -23.80 -1.88 -11.26
N SER A 21 -23.65 -0.55 -11.37
CA SER A 21 -22.53 0.07 -12.11
C SER A 21 -21.17 -0.30 -11.51
N THR A 22 -20.18 -0.43 -12.39
CA THR A 22 -18.76 -0.45 -12.02
C THR A 22 -18.22 0.98 -12.00
N VAL A 23 -17.85 1.45 -10.82
CA VAL A 23 -17.39 2.82 -10.58
C VAL A 23 -15.95 2.81 -10.09
N THR A 24 -15.10 3.60 -10.74
CA THR A 24 -13.73 3.82 -10.27
C THR A 24 -13.61 5.17 -9.58
N PHE A 25 -12.81 5.21 -8.53
CA PHE A 25 -12.53 6.45 -7.81
C PHE A 25 -11.02 6.73 -7.79
N SER A 26 -10.67 8.02 -7.84
CA SER A 26 -9.28 8.46 -7.60
C SER A 26 -8.83 8.15 -6.16
N GLY A 27 -7.54 8.28 -5.94
CA GLY A 27 -6.91 8.14 -4.64
C GLY A 27 -5.95 6.95 -4.55
N PHE A 28 -4.96 7.13 -3.66
CA PHE A 28 -4.01 6.10 -3.26
C PHE A 28 -3.63 6.34 -1.79
N GLY A 29 -3.82 5.35 -0.93
CA GLY A 29 -3.86 5.57 0.51
C GLY A 29 -5.03 6.52 0.87
N ALA A 30 -4.82 7.42 1.80
CA ALA A 30 -5.80 8.42 2.20
C ALA A 30 -5.76 9.71 1.33
N ALA A 31 -4.91 9.76 0.29
CA ALA A 31 -4.66 10.94 -0.51
C ALA A 31 -5.46 10.94 -1.81
N ALA A 32 -5.94 12.12 -2.25
CA ALA A 32 -6.62 12.38 -3.53
C ALA A 32 -7.87 11.54 -3.77
N SER A 33 -8.52 11.05 -2.75
CA SER A 33 -9.81 10.36 -2.89
C SER A 33 -10.89 11.38 -3.24
N ALA A 34 -11.82 11.01 -4.13
CA ALA A 34 -13.03 11.78 -4.35
C ALA A 34 -13.83 11.87 -3.04
N LYS A 35 -14.41 13.03 -2.71
CA LYS A 35 -14.99 13.31 -1.38
C LYS A 35 -16.50 13.54 -1.42
N ALA A 36 -16.96 14.38 -2.33
CA ALA A 36 -18.36 14.79 -2.40
C ALA A 36 -19.28 13.72 -3.02
N VAL A 37 -18.87 13.16 -4.15
CA VAL A 37 -19.70 12.16 -4.88
C VAL A 37 -19.85 10.86 -4.09
N PRO A 38 -18.82 10.28 -3.44
CA PRO A 38 -19.00 9.08 -2.59
C PRO A 38 -19.99 9.30 -1.45
N LYS A 39 -19.96 10.46 -0.78
CA LYS A 39 -20.93 10.83 0.27
C LYS A 39 -22.36 10.90 -0.29
N ALA A 40 -22.53 11.53 -1.45
CA ALA A 40 -23.83 11.61 -2.11
C ALA A 40 -24.35 10.22 -2.55
N LEU A 41 -23.47 9.33 -3.04
CA LEU A 41 -23.81 7.95 -3.34
C LEU A 41 -24.25 7.16 -2.11
N ALA A 42 -23.55 7.33 -0.98
CA ALA A 42 -23.92 6.71 0.29
C ALA A 42 -25.29 7.22 0.79
N ALA A 43 -25.55 8.53 0.69
CA ALA A 43 -26.85 9.11 1.04
C ALA A 43 -27.98 8.56 0.15
N ARG A 44 -27.75 8.52 -1.16
CA ARG A 44 -28.69 7.95 -2.11
C ARG A 44 -28.96 6.47 -1.88
N ALA A 45 -27.94 5.68 -1.53
CA ALA A 45 -28.11 4.28 -1.17
C ALA A 45 -29.04 4.12 0.03
N ARG A 46 -28.85 4.91 1.10
CA ARG A 46 -29.72 4.89 2.28
C ARG A 46 -31.18 5.24 1.94
N GLU A 47 -31.37 6.24 1.07
CA GLU A 47 -32.72 6.65 0.63
C GLU A 47 -33.41 5.54 -0.17
N LEU A 48 -32.74 4.95 -1.16
CA LEU A 48 -33.30 3.87 -1.98
C LEU A 48 -33.59 2.60 -1.15
N HIS A 49 -32.67 2.22 -0.27
CA HIS A 49 -32.89 1.10 0.65
C HIS A 49 -34.07 1.34 1.58
N GLY A 50 -34.26 2.60 2.06
CA GLY A 50 -35.44 2.98 2.86
C GLY A 50 -36.79 2.83 2.13
N ARG A 51 -36.76 2.83 0.79
CA ARG A 51 -37.91 2.59 -0.08
C ARG A 51 -38.03 1.12 -0.52
N GLY A 52 -37.11 0.23 -0.07
CA GLY A 52 -37.05 -1.16 -0.52
C GLY A 52 -36.45 -1.35 -1.91
N GLU A 53 -35.82 -0.32 -2.46
CA GLU A 53 -35.16 -0.35 -3.77
C GLU A 53 -33.67 -0.74 -3.62
N PRO A 54 -33.13 -1.66 -4.45
CA PRO A 54 -31.74 -2.07 -4.35
C PRO A 54 -30.81 -0.98 -4.89
N PHE A 55 -29.70 -0.74 -4.18
CA PHE A 55 -28.61 0.10 -4.69
C PHE A 55 -27.26 -0.40 -4.17
N LYS A 56 -26.49 -1.03 -5.04
CA LYS A 56 -25.11 -1.45 -4.76
C LYS A 56 -24.26 -1.22 -6.00
N LEU A 57 -22.98 -0.93 -5.81
CA LEU A 57 -22.01 -0.63 -6.84
C LEU A 57 -20.83 -1.60 -6.76
N ARG A 58 -20.16 -1.81 -7.87
CA ARG A 58 -18.82 -2.41 -7.94
C ARG A 58 -17.81 -1.28 -7.86
N VAL A 59 -16.99 -1.26 -6.83
CA VAL A 59 -16.06 -0.16 -6.53
C VAL A 59 -14.62 -0.60 -6.79
N LEU A 60 -13.94 0.13 -7.67
CA LEU A 60 -12.52 -0.07 -7.98
C LEU A 60 -11.75 1.22 -7.71
N THR A 61 -10.60 1.12 -7.06
CA THR A 61 -9.69 2.25 -6.85
C THR A 61 -8.26 1.89 -7.25
N GLY A 62 -7.33 2.82 -7.16
CA GLY A 62 -5.91 2.50 -7.25
C GLY A 62 -5.44 1.69 -6.04
N ALA A 63 -5.64 2.20 -4.86
CA ALA A 63 -5.47 1.60 -3.55
C ALA A 63 -5.95 2.59 -2.48
N SER A 64 -7.08 3.27 -2.71
CA SER A 64 -7.63 4.25 -1.77
C SER A 64 -8.07 3.59 -0.47
N THR A 65 -7.82 4.28 0.65
CA THR A 65 -8.23 3.89 2.00
C THR A 65 -9.00 5.01 2.71
N ASP A 66 -9.55 5.95 1.95
CA ASP A 66 -10.28 7.09 2.49
C ASP A 66 -11.59 6.66 3.17
N GLU A 67 -11.84 7.20 4.36
CA GLU A 67 -13.03 6.89 5.14
C GLU A 67 -14.32 7.41 4.46
N ASN A 68 -14.26 8.54 3.77
CA ASN A 68 -15.41 9.11 3.05
C ASN A 68 -15.87 8.22 1.88
N LEU A 69 -14.96 7.42 1.33
CA LEU A 69 -15.27 6.46 0.28
C LEU A 69 -15.69 5.12 0.90
N ASP A 70 -14.75 4.40 1.49
CA ASP A 70 -14.96 3.00 1.88
C ASP A 70 -15.89 2.86 3.09
N GLU A 71 -15.69 3.63 4.15
CA GLU A 71 -16.47 3.48 5.38
C GLU A 71 -17.90 4.01 5.21
N GLU A 72 -18.07 5.19 4.58
CA GLU A 72 -19.41 5.76 4.36
C GLU A 72 -20.26 4.92 3.41
N MET A 73 -19.68 4.43 2.30
CA MET A 73 -20.40 3.58 1.36
C MET A 73 -20.68 2.20 1.94
N ALA A 74 -19.76 1.64 2.76
CA ALA A 74 -19.98 0.37 3.46
C ALA A 74 -21.12 0.48 4.48
N ARG A 75 -21.15 1.54 5.31
CA ARG A 75 -22.26 1.80 6.25
C ARG A 75 -23.60 1.97 5.56
N ALA A 76 -23.61 2.52 4.35
CA ALA A 76 -24.79 2.62 3.52
C ALA A 76 -25.14 1.33 2.77
N GLN A 77 -24.35 0.25 2.93
CA GLN A 77 -24.50 -1.02 2.19
C GLN A 77 -24.49 -0.82 0.66
N ALA A 78 -23.75 0.18 0.19
CA ALA A 78 -23.70 0.59 -1.21
C ALA A 78 -22.66 -0.17 -2.06
N ILE A 79 -21.90 -1.10 -1.46
CA ILE A 79 -20.84 -1.85 -2.14
C ILE A 79 -21.24 -3.31 -2.29
N SER A 80 -21.12 -3.87 -3.51
CA SER A 80 -21.28 -5.30 -3.76
C SER A 80 -19.96 -6.00 -4.06
N TRP A 81 -18.96 -5.25 -4.57
CA TRP A 81 -17.65 -5.74 -4.98
C TRP A 81 -16.61 -4.65 -4.80
N ARG A 82 -15.42 -4.99 -4.32
CA ARG A 82 -14.32 -4.06 -4.04
C ARG A 82 -12.97 -4.62 -4.48
N ALA A 83 -12.12 -3.78 -5.08
CA ALA A 83 -10.72 -4.06 -5.39
C ALA A 83 -9.89 -2.76 -5.39
N PRO A 84 -8.57 -2.82 -5.25
CA PRO A 84 -7.72 -3.96 -4.90
C PRO A 84 -7.36 -3.97 -3.40
N TYR A 85 -7.60 -2.86 -2.68
CA TYR A 85 -7.12 -2.63 -1.33
C TYR A 85 -8.13 -1.80 -0.51
N GLN A 86 -8.31 -2.11 0.76
CA GLN A 86 -9.17 -1.40 1.68
C GLN A 86 -8.61 -1.42 3.11
N SER A 87 -9.05 -0.48 3.96
CA SER A 87 -8.70 -0.45 5.39
C SER A 87 -9.90 -0.16 6.31
N SER A 88 -11.10 0.05 5.73
CA SER A 88 -12.32 0.36 6.48
C SER A 88 -12.74 -0.80 7.39
N PRO A 89 -12.99 -0.57 8.70
CA PRO A 89 -13.47 -1.61 9.60
C PRO A 89 -14.82 -2.21 9.20
N THR A 90 -15.76 -1.37 8.75
CA THR A 90 -17.10 -1.83 8.33
C THR A 90 -17.02 -2.66 7.05
N LEU A 91 -16.29 -2.18 6.05
CA LEU A 91 -16.12 -2.90 4.79
C LEU A 91 -15.38 -4.23 5.01
N ARG A 92 -14.33 -4.25 5.84
CA ARG A 92 -13.62 -5.47 6.23
C ARG A 92 -14.55 -6.51 6.85
N LYS A 93 -15.48 -6.08 7.72
CA LYS A 93 -16.48 -6.98 8.30
C LYS A 93 -17.38 -7.57 7.21
N GLN A 94 -17.86 -6.75 6.29
CA GLN A 94 -18.73 -7.19 5.18
C GLN A 94 -18.01 -8.14 4.21
N ILE A 95 -16.73 -7.91 3.96
CA ILE A 95 -15.88 -8.80 3.15
C ILE A 95 -15.74 -10.16 3.86
N ASN A 96 -15.35 -10.14 5.14
CA ASN A 96 -15.14 -11.37 5.90
C ASN A 96 -16.45 -12.15 6.20
N SER A 97 -17.62 -11.51 6.13
CA SER A 97 -18.95 -12.16 6.17
C SER A 97 -19.49 -12.54 4.78
N GLN A 98 -18.72 -12.32 3.71
CA GLN A 98 -19.10 -12.59 2.32
C GLN A 98 -20.32 -11.77 1.81
N GLU A 99 -20.62 -10.65 2.46
CA GLU A 99 -21.64 -9.70 1.99
C GLU A 99 -21.13 -8.83 0.83
N VAL A 100 -19.81 -8.65 0.75
CA VAL A 100 -19.10 -7.93 -0.30
C VAL A 100 -18.02 -8.82 -0.88
N GLU A 101 -18.04 -9.02 -2.18
CA GLU A 101 -16.96 -9.70 -2.90
C GLU A 101 -15.72 -8.83 -2.91
N TYR A 102 -14.56 -9.42 -2.66
CA TYR A 102 -13.29 -8.69 -2.59
C TYR A 102 -12.21 -9.34 -3.46
N VAL A 103 -11.55 -8.52 -4.26
CA VAL A 103 -10.42 -8.96 -5.09
C VAL A 103 -9.17 -8.25 -4.62
N ASP A 104 -8.33 -8.98 -3.89
CA ASP A 104 -6.97 -8.57 -3.55
C ASP A 104 -6.04 -8.84 -4.73
N MET A 105 -5.18 -7.89 -5.07
CA MET A 105 -4.26 -8.06 -6.19
C MET A 105 -3.08 -7.08 -6.12
N HIS A 106 -2.02 -7.42 -6.84
CA HIS A 106 -0.87 -6.53 -7.01
C HIS A 106 -1.26 -5.19 -7.64
N LEU A 107 -0.75 -4.09 -7.10
CA LEU A 107 -1.20 -2.76 -7.45
C LEU A 107 -0.83 -2.34 -8.86
N SER A 108 0.32 -2.77 -9.39
CA SER A 108 0.68 -2.50 -10.80
C SER A 108 -0.23 -3.21 -11.79
N HIS A 109 -0.91 -4.29 -11.37
CA HIS A 109 -1.83 -5.04 -12.21
C HIS A 109 -3.20 -4.38 -12.36
N VAL A 110 -3.59 -3.46 -11.46
CA VAL A 110 -4.90 -2.78 -11.53
C VAL A 110 -5.08 -2.01 -12.86
N PRO A 111 -4.15 -1.11 -13.25
CA PRO A 111 -4.26 -0.45 -14.55
C PRO A 111 -4.27 -1.43 -15.72
N GLN A 112 -3.45 -2.49 -15.66
CA GLN A 112 -3.41 -3.51 -16.71
C GLN A 112 -4.73 -4.26 -16.82
N ALA A 113 -5.33 -4.68 -15.69
CA ALA A 113 -6.60 -5.38 -15.67
C ALA A 113 -7.75 -4.52 -16.22
N VAL A 114 -7.71 -3.21 -16.02
CA VAL A 114 -8.64 -2.26 -16.65
C VAL A 114 -8.42 -2.20 -18.17
N ILE A 115 -7.18 -1.99 -18.61
CA ILE A 115 -6.81 -1.90 -20.04
C ILE A 115 -7.17 -3.18 -20.80
N PHE A 116 -6.97 -4.35 -20.16
CA PHE A 116 -7.25 -5.66 -20.78
C PHE A 116 -8.73 -6.08 -20.66
N GLY A 117 -9.56 -5.30 -19.95
CA GLY A 117 -10.97 -5.58 -19.75
C GLY A 117 -11.26 -6.72 -18.76
N PHE A 118 -10.31 -7.11 -17.89
CA PHE A 118 -10.48 -8.21 -16.95
C PHE A 118 -11.51 -7.92 -15.85
N PHE A 119 -11.76 -6.63 -15.55
CA PHE A 119 -12.85 -6.20 -14.66
C PHE A 119 -14.18 -5.96 -15.39
N GLY A 120 -14.22 -6.19 -16.70
CA GLY A 120 -15.34 -5.82 -17.54
C GLY A 120 -15.33 -4.32 -17.85
N LYS A 121 -16.49 -3.80 -18.18
CA LYS A 121 -16.69 -2.40 -18.54
C LYS A 121 -16.66 -1.51 -17.30
N ILE A 122 -15.93 -0.42 -17.36
CA ILE A 122 -15.96 0.64 -16.34
C ILE A 122 -17.04 1.65 -16.77
N ASP A 123 -18.13 1.74 -16.01
CA ASP A 123 -19.24 2.62 -16.37
C ASP A 123 -18.93 4.08 -16.03
N PHE A 124 -18.37 4.33 -14.85
CA PHE A 124 -18.04 5.67 -14.38
C PHE A 124 -16.65 5.74 -13.73
N ALA A 125 -16.01 6.90 -13.93
CA ALA A 125 -14.86 7.31 -13.12
C ALA A 125 -15.19 8.63 -12.41
N VAL A 126 -14.91 8.70 -11.11
CA VAL A 126 -15.00 9.91 -10.28
C VAL A 126 -13.60 10.28 -9.84
N ILE A 127 -13.07 11.38 -10.35
CA ILE A 127 -11.65 11.72 -10.22
C ILE A 127 -11.47 13.09 -9.61
N GLU A 128 -10.78 13.15 -8.47
CA GLU A 128 -10.36 14.41 -7.86
C GLU A 128 -9.24 15.06 -8.70
N ALA A 129 -9.35 16.37 -8.89
CA ALA A 129 -8.40 17.17 -9.65
C ALA A 129 -8.32 18.60 -9.11
N THR A 130 -7.24 19.32 -9.42
CA THR A 130 -7.15 20.77 -9.21
C THR A 130 -7.70 21.55 -10.40
N GLU A 131 -7.66 20.97 -11.59
CA GLU A 131 -8.08 21.64 -12.83
C GLU A 131 -8.40 20.62 -13.93
N ILE A 132 -9.37 20.95 -14.79
CA ILE A 132 -9.57 20.32 -16.10
C ILE A 132 -9.64 21.39 -17.18
N THR A 133 -8.87 21.22 -18.25
CA THR A 133 -8.88 22.14 -19.39
C THR A 133 -9.95 21.76 -20.43
N PRO A 134 -10.37 22.68 -21.31
CA PRO A 134 -11.37 22.39 -22.32
C PRO A 134 -10.97 21.29 -23.32
N ASP A 135 -9.68 21.02 -23.51
CA ASP A 135 -9.13 19.94 -24.33
C ASP A 135 -8.91 18.62 -23.56
N GLY A 136 -9.37 18.54 -22.30
CA GLY A 136 -9.40 17.30 -21.53
C GLY A 136 -8.10 16.97 -20.78
N ARG A 137 -7.22 17.94 -20.53
CA ARG A 137 -6.09 17.75 -19.61
C ARG A 137 -6.59 17.88 -18.18
N VAL A 138 -6.33 16.88 -17.36
CA VAL A 138 -6.73 16.81 -15.96
C VAL A 138 -5.49 16.87 -15.09
N TYR A 139 -5.39 17.89 -14.24
CA TYR A 139 -4.32 18.06 -13.27
C TYR A 139 -4.74 17.44 -11.93
N LEU A 140 -4.14 16.30 -11.63
CA LEU A 140 -4.45 15.53 -10.42
C LEU A 140 -3.91 16.23 -9.16
N THR A 141 -4.33 15.75 -8.00
CA THR A 141 -3.99 16.33 -6.69
C THR A 141 -2.81 15.61 -6.03
N THR A 142 -2.95 15.20 -4.79
CA THR A 142 -1.92 14.56 -3.95
C THR A 142 -1.58 13.13 -4.35
N SER A 143 -2.32 12.52 -5.28
CA SER A 143 -2.04 11.18 -5.79
C SER A 143 -2.28 11.08 -7.30
N ILE A 144 -1.44 10.28 -7.96
CA ILE A 144 -1.67 9.86 -9.34
C ILE A 144 -2.37 8.50 -9.39
N GLY A 145 -1.87 7.51 -8.65
CA GLY A 145 -2.47 6.19 -8.56
C GLY A 145 -2.83 5.57 -9.91
N ALA A 146 -4.06 5.04 -10.03
CA ALA A 146 -4.61 4.50 -11.29
C ALA A 146 -5.51 5.51 -12.04
N SER A 147 -5.65 6.75 -11.54
CA SER A 147 -6.55 7.77 -12.11
C SER A 147 -6.35 8.01 -13.60
N PRO A 148 -5.12 8.07 -14.16
CA PRO A 148 -4.91 8.24 -15.59
C PRO A 148 -5.55 7.11 -16.42
N THR A 149 -5.46 5.88 -15.97
CA THR A 149 -6.08 4.72 -16.64
C THR A 149 -7.60 4.78 -16.55
N PHE A 150 -8.14 5.16 -15.40
CA PHE A 150 -9.58 5.29 -15.22
C PHE A 150 -10.19 6.37 -16.12
N LEU A 151 -9.53 7.53 -16.23
CA LEU A 151 -9.94 8.61 -17.14
C LEU A 151 -10.01 8.15 -18.60
N GLN A 152 -9.07 7.32 -19.05
CA GLN A 152 -9.04 6.83 -20.42
C GLN A 152 -10.08 5.74 -20.71
N HIS A 153 -10.32 4.84 -19.77
CA HIS A 153 -11.08 3.61 -19.99
C HIS A 153 -12.52 3.64 -19.48
N ALA A 154 -12.87 4.55 -18.57
CA ALA A 154 -14.27 4.73 -18.17
C ALA A 154 -15.12 5.26 -19.34
N GLN A 155 -16.41 4.91 -19.33
CA GLN A 155 -17.36 5.38 -20.34
C GLN A 155 -17.83 6.79 -20.07
N LYS A 156 -18.02 7.12 -18.79
CA LYS A 156 -18.41 8.44 -18.31
C LYS A 156 -17.49 8.87 -17.18
N VAL A 157 -17.21 10.16 -17.11
CA VAL A 157 -16.30 10.72 -16.13
C VAL A 157 -16.96 11.88 -15.41
N ILE A 158 -16.82 11.91 -14.09
CA ILE A 158 -17.16 13.03 -13.23
C ILE A 158 -15.86 13.54 -12.64
N ILE A 159 -15.61 14.84 -12.71
CA ILE A 159 -14.41 15.47 -12.14
C ILE A 159 -14.81 16.20 -10.86
N GLU A 160 -14.18 15.85 -9.74
CA GLU A 160 -14.26 16.65 -8.51
C GLU A 160 -13.10 17.65 -8.48
N ILE A 161 -13.40 18.95 -8.68
CA ILE A 161 -12.41 20.01 -8.50
C ILE A 161 -12.33 20.36 -7.02
N ASN A 162 -11.19 20.05 -6.41
CA ASN A 162 -10.97 20.31 -5.00
C ASN A 162 -10.14 21.56 -4.76
N HIS A 163 -10.77 22.62 -4.26
CA HIS A 163 -10.16 23.92 -4.02
C HIS A 163 -9.24 23.96 -2.78
N SER A 164 -9.28 22.93 -1.91
CA SER A 164 -8.34 22.81 -0.80
C SER A 164 -6.94 22.35 -1.28
N GLN A 165 -6.83 21.84 -2.51
CA GLN A 165 -5.60 21.31 -3.08
C GLN A 165 -4.86 22.35 -3.91
N SER A 166 -3.54 22.44 -3.72
CA SER A 166 -2.72 23.42 -4.45
C SER A 166 -2.57 23.04 -5.94
N PRO A 167 -2.85 23.97 -6.88
CA PRO A 167 -2.57 23.73 -8.31
C PRO A 167 -1.07 23.47 -8.60
N ARG A 168 -0.17 23.84 -7.70
CA ARG A 168 1.27 23.60 -7.85
C ARG A 168 1.67 22.14 -7.68
N LEU A 169 0.80 21.26 -7.17
CA LEU A 169 1.05 19.81 -7.13
C LEU A 169 1.39 19.21 -8.49
N ARG A 170 0.90 19.81 -9.58
CA ARG A 170 1.28 19.44 -10.96
C ARG A 170 2.79 19.45 -11.24
N GLU A 171 3.55 20.25 -10.49
CA GLU A 171 5.01 20.35 -10.65
C GLU A 171 5.73 19.05 -10.22
N MET A 172 5.11 18.23 -9.37
CA MET A 172 5.63 16.93 -8.96
C MET A 172 5.20 15.79 -9.88
N ALA A 173 4.11 15.95 -10.64
CA ALA A 173 3.52 14.90 -11.43
C ALA A 173 4.39 14.48 -12.64
N ASP A 174 4.38 13.17 -12.92
CA ASP A 174 5.05 12.52 -14.05
C ASP A 174 4.18 11.37 -14.57
N ILE A 175 3.20 11.69 -15.39
CA ILE A 175 2.13 10.79 -15.80
C ILE A 175 2.43 10.20 -17.18
N LEU A 176 2.61 8.88 -17.22
CA LEU A 176 2.70 8.08 -18.43
C LEU A 176 1.78 6.87 -18.28
N VAL A 177 0.87 6.68 -19.21
CA VAL A 177 0.07 5.45 -19.33
C VAL A 177 0.75 4.53 -20.34
N LEU A 178 1.02 3.30 -19.92
CA LEU A 178 1.68 2.32 -20.77
C LEU A 178 0.72 1.75 -21.81
N PRO A 179 1.13 1.62 -23.08
CA PRO A 179 0.31 0.97 -24.10
C PRO A 179 0.11 -0.51 -23.77
N PRO A 180 -0.91 -1.17 -24.33
CA PRO A 180 -1.07 -2.62 -24.18
C PRO A 180 0.07 -3.38 -24.87
N PRO A 181 0.41 -4.62 -24.40
CA PRO A 181 1.34 -5.48 -25.10
C PRO A 181 0.87 -5.81 -26.54
N PRO A 182 1.78 -6.16 -27.46
CA PRO A 182 3.23 -6.27 -27.30
C PRO A 182 4.01 -4.99 -27.53
N HIS A 183 3.36 -3.85 -27.76
CA HIS A 183 3.97 -2.60 -28.23
C HIS A 183 4.48 -1.71 -27.08
N ARG A 184 5.05 -2.33 -26.04
CA ARG A 184 5.66 -1.62 -24.90
C ARG A 184 7.14 -1.40 -25.11
N ASN A 185 7.56 -0.16 -25.09
CA ASN A 185 8.97 0.20 -25.07
C ASN A 185 9.55 0.04 -23.67
N PRO A 186 10.88 -0.19 -23.53
CA PRO A 186 11.56 -0.10 -22.25
C PRO A 186 11.28 1.25 -21.57
N ILE A 187 10.95 1.20 -20.27
CA ILE A 187 10.66 2.42 -19.51
C ILE A 187 11.99 3.04 -19.08
N PRO A 188 12.33 4.29 -19.56
CA PRO A 188 13.66 4.87 -19.36
C PRO A 188 13.82 5.59 -18.00
N ILE A 189 13.40 4.95 -16.91
CA ILE A 189 13.62 5.44 -15.54
C ILE A 189 14.92 4.83 -15.03
N HIS A 190 15.96 5.65 -14.90
CA HIS A 190 17.30 5.25 -14.44
C HIS A 190 17.63 5.79 -13.04
N HIS A 191 16.80 6.68 -12.52
CA HIS A 191 16.95 7.34 -11.23
C HIS A 191 15.58 7.66 -10.67
N PRO A 192 15.35 7.64 -9.35
CA PRO A 192 14.04 7.96 -8.78
C PRO A 192 13.39 9.25 -9.29
N LEU A 193 14.19 10.29 -9.53
CA LEU A 193 13.72 11.60 -10.00
C LEU A 193 13.64 11.75 -11.53
N THR A 194 13.93 10.70 -12.33
CA THR A 194 13.81 10.78 -13.79
C THR A 194 12.36 10.94 -14.21
N LYS A 195 11.96 12.08 -14.75
CA LYS A 195 10.62 12.31 -15.33
C LYS A 195 10.58 11.87 -16.80
N ILE A 196 9.51 11.17 -17.18
CA ILE A 196 9.32 10.60 -18.52
C ILE A 196 7.93 10.87 -19.13
N GLY A 197 7.04 11.46 -18.36
CA GLY A 197 5.65 11.69 -18.71
C GLY A 197 5.26 13.18 -18.68
N TRP A 198 3.98 13.42 -18.48
CA TRP A 198 3.36 14.73 -18.48
C TRP A 198 2.87 15.13 -17.08
N PRO A 199 2.71 16.44 -16.80
CA PRO A 199 2.16 16.90 -15.52
C PRO A 199 0.63 16.77 -15.43
N TYR A 200 -0.02 16.12 -16.40
CA TYR A 200 -1.47 15.94 -16.47
C TYR A 200 -1.83 14.57 -17.04
N ALA A 201 -3.00 14.09 -16.67
CA ALA A 201 -3.68 12.99 -17.33
C ALA A 201 -4.60 13.52 -18.45
N VAL A 202 -5.08 12.65 -19.33
CA VAL A 202 -5.95 13.03 -20.44
C VAL A 202 -7.25 12.24 -20.36
N VAL A 203 -8.37 12.97 -20.58
CA VAL A 203 -9.70 12.39 -20.76
C VAL A 203 -10.30 12.87 -22.10
N ASP A 204 -11.05 12.00 -22.77
CA ASP A 204 -11.89 12.45 -23.88
C ASP A 204 -12.95 13.44 -23.34
N PRO A 205 -12.96 14.70 -23.79
CA PRO A 205 -13.91 15.70 -23.34
C PRO A 205 -15.38 15.30 -23.46
N LEU A 206 -15.72 14.41 -24.38
CA LEU A 206 -17.09 13.93 -24.59
C LEU A 206 -17.56 12.95 -23.52
N LYS A 207 -16.64 12.36 -22.76
CA LYS A 207 -16.97 11.46 -21.63
C LYS A 207 -17.27 12.23 -20.34
N VAL A 208 -16.89 13.50 -20.23
CA VAL A 208 -17.04 14.29 -19.00
C VAL A 208 -18.49 14.74 -18.86
N MET A 209 -19.15 14.18 -17.85
CA MET A 209 -20.55 14.46 -17.54
C MET A 209 -20.74 15.78 -16.81
N GLY A 210 -19.78 16.17 -15.97
CA GLY A 210 -19.81 17.42 -15.24
C GLY A 210 -18.66 17.56 -14.24
N ILE A 211 -18.61 18.74 -13.65
CA ILE A 211 -17.67 19.12 -12.60
C ILE A 211 -18.46 19.26 -11.31
N VAL A 212 -17.98 18.61 -10.24
CA VAL A 212 -18.42 18.84 -8.87
C VAL A 212 -17.33 19.64 -8.17
N GLU A 213 -17.67 20.71 -7.51
CA GLU A 213 -16.72 21.48 -6.71
C GLU A 213 -16.73 21.05 -5.25
N THR A 214 -15.55 20.91 -4.66
CA THR A 214 -15.35 20.61 -3.22
C THR A 214 -14.20 21.45 -2.66
N ASN A 215 -14.16 21.55 -1.34
CA ASN A 215 -13.10 22.26 -0.61
C ASN A 215 -12.75 21.48 0.67
N GLU A 216 -12.51 20.18 0.53
CA GLU A 216 -12.26 19.28 1.65
C GLU A 216 -10.84 18.71 1.54
N PRO A 217 -9.96 18.89 2.54
CA PRO A 217 -8.61 18.37 2.52
C PRO A 217 -8.60 16.83 2.63
N ASP A 218 -7.46 16.22 2.35
CA ASP A 218 -7.23 14.81 2.59
C ASP A 218 -7.21 14.52 4.10
N HIS A 219 -7.83 13.40 4.50
CA HIS A 219 -7.89 12.95 5.89
C HIS A 219 -6.82 11.90 6.15
N VAL A 220 -5.58 12.33 6.26
CA VAL A 220 -4.47 11.44 6.59
C VAL A 220 -4.28 11.40 8.10
N PRO A 221 -4.44 10.22 8.75
CA PRO A 221 -4.21 10.11 10.18
C PRO A 221 -2.76 10.44 10.53
N GLY A 222 -2.57 11.19 11.62
CA GLY A 222 -1.24 11.46 12.15
C GLY A 222 -0.57 10.18 12.67
N PHE A 223 0.76 10.15 12.67
CA PHE A 223 1.53 9.03 13.19
C PHE A 223 1.73 9.12 14.70
N SER A 224 1.63 7.97 15.35
CA SER A 224 2.04 7.84 16.75
C SER A 224 3.56 7.70 16.85
N PRO A 225 4.20 8.21 17.94
CA PRO A 225 5.60 7.95 18.18
C PRO A 225 5.90 6.44 18.19
N PRO A 226 7.07 6.00 17.65
CA PRO A 226 7.45 4.60 17.67
C PRO A 226 7.54 4.05 19.09
N ASP A 227 6.97 2.86 19.31
CA ASP A 227 7.13 2.12 20.55
C ASP A 227 8.52 1.45 20.64
N GLU A 228 8.86 0.90 21.81
CA GLU A 228 10.16 0.26 22.07
C GLU A 228 10.42 -0.93 21.13
N VAL A 229 9.39 -1.72 20.81
CA VAL A 229 9.49 -2.87 19.90
C VAL A 229 9.86 -2.38 18.49
N SER A 230 9.17 -1.38 17.99
CA SER A 230 9.46 -0.77 16.67
C SER A 230 10.86 -0.16 16.61
N GLN A 231 11.32 0.49 17.70
CA GLN A 231 12.68 1.06 17.79
C GLN A 231 13.75 -0.03 17.76
N ARG A 232 13.56 -1.15 18.46
CA ARG A 232 14.51 -2.28 18.44
C ARG A 232 14.59 -2.92 17.05
N ILE A 233 13.46 -3.13 16.39
CA ILE A 233 13.42 -3.59 15.00
C ILE A 233 14.21 -2.62 14.09
N ALA A 234 13.95 -1.32 14.21
CA ALA A 234 14.64 -0.30 13.44
C ALA A 234 16.16 -0.33 13.65
N HIS A 235 16.59 -0.47 14.90
CA HIS A 235 18.03 -0.61 15.23
C HIS A 235 18.67 -1.82 14.51
N HIS A 236 18.02 -2.97 14.50
CA HIS A 236 18.53 -4.15 13.79
C HIS A 236 18.62 -3.92 12.28
N VAL A 237 17.63 -3.26 11.67
CA VAL A 237 17.62 -2.93 10.24
C VAL A 237 18.75 -1.97 9.89
N VAL A 238 18.90 -0.86 10.63
CA VAL A 238 19.94 0.15 10.38
C VAL A 238 21.33 -0.47 10.50
N ARG A 239 21.59 -1.21 11.56
CA ARG A 239 22.85 -1.90 11.76
C ARG A 239 23.17 -2.86 10.61
N PHE A 240 22.19 -3.67 10.20
CA PHE A 240 22.36 -4.59 9.09
C PHE A 240 22.71 -3.87 7.78
N LEU A 241 22.01 -2.76 7.47
CA LEU A 241 22.30 -2.00 6.25
C LEU A 241 23.71 -1.39 6.27
N LEU A 242 24.17 -0.90 7.42
CA LEU A 242 25.55 -0.40 7.59
C LEU A 242 26.59 -1.52 7.46
N ASP A 243 26.32 -2.71 7.98
CA ASP A 243 27.16 -3.89 7.81
C ASP A 243 27.24 -4.29 6.31
N GLU A 244 26.13 -4.20 5.56
CA GLU A 244 26.10 -4.45 4.11
C GLU A 244 26.91 -3.43 3.31
N VAL A 245 26.85 -2.15 3.69
CA VAL A 245 27.70 -1.09 3.11
C VAL A 245 29.18 -1.35 3.41
N SER A 246 29.50 -1.66 4.65
CA SER A 246 30.87 -1.94 5.10
C SER A 246 31.47 -3.15 4.40
N ALA A 247 30.63 -4.15 4.10
CA ALA A 247 31.02 -5.34 3.34
C ALA A 247 31.06 -5.12 1.80
N GLY A 248 30.73 -3.92 1.32
CA GLY A 248 30.71 -3.59 -0.11
C GLY A 248 29.57 -4.26 -0.90
N ARG A 249 28.53 -4.80 -0.23
CA ARG A 249 27.36 -5.40 -0.87
C ARG A 249 26.27 -4.38 -1.18
N ILE A 250 26.24 -3.25 -0.48
CA ILE A 250 25.47 -2.05 -0.83
C ILE A 250 26.48 -0.93 -1.14
N PRO A 251 26.27 -0.11 -2.19
CA PRO A 251 27.12 1.04 -2.49
C PRO A 251 27.13 2.04 -1.33
N LYS A 252 28.21 2.82 -1.21
CA LYS A 252 28.34 3.85 -0.16
C LYS A 252 27.27 4.92 -0.23
N GLU A 253 26.76 5.19 -1.41
CA GLU A 253 25.70 6.16 -1.69
C GLU A 253 24.31 5.63 -1.41
N PHE A 254 24.20 4.40 -0.94
CA PHE A 254 23.00 3.61 -0.85
C PHE A 254 22.30 3.32 -2.19
N LEU A 255 21.41 2.35 -2.17
CA LEU A 255 20.41 2.09 -3.20
C LEU A 255 19.11 2.77 -2.77
N PRO A 256 18.18 3.07 -3.70
CA PRO A 256 16.89 3.63 -3.34
C PRO A 256 16.13 2.73 -2.36
N LEU A 257 15.53 3.34 -1.36
CA LEU A 257 14.73 2.62 -0.35
C LEU A 257 13.25 2.62 -0.73
N GLN A 258 12.57 1.51 -0.43
CA GLN A 258 11.12 1.45 -0.34
C GLN A 258 10.74 1.14 1.11
N SER A 259 9.75 1.85 1.60
CA SER A 259 9.19 1.61 2.94
C SER A 259 7.68 1.39 2.83
N GLY A 260 7.18 0.41 3.57
CA GLY A 260 5.75 0.26 3.81
C GLY A 260 5.19 1.39 4.68
N VAL A 261 3.95 1.22 5.13
CA VAL A 261 3.27 2.15 6.05
C VAL A 261 3.17 1.53 7.45
N GLY A 262 3.05 2.38 8.48
CA GLY A 262 2.82 1.96 9.86
C GLY A 262 4.01 2.19 10.80
N ASN A 263 3.82 1.86 12.10
CA ASN A 263 4.73 2.24 13.17
C ASN A 263 6.16 1.71 12.99
N VAL A 264 6.31 0.44 12.60
CA VAL A 264 7.63 -0.17 12.38
C VAL A 264 8.35 0.51 11.22
N ALA A 265 7.64 0.73 10.10
CA ALA A 265 8.19 1.40 8.93
C ALA A 265 8.66 2.83 9.26
N ASN A 266 7.85 3.57 10.00
CA ASN A 266 8.19 4.93 10.45
C ASN A 266 9.39 4.94 11.40
N ALA A 267 9.47 3.99 12.33
CA ALA A 267 10.62 3.84 13.23
C ALA A 267 11.93 3.61 12.45
N VAL A 268 11.89 2.76 11.42
CA VAL A 268 13.05 2.50 10.57
C VAL A 268 13.47 3.76 9.82
N MET A 269 12.51 4.49 9.22
CA MET A 269 12.82 5.72 8.48
C MET A 269 13.40 6.81 9.40
N ALA A 270 12.83 6.99 10.59
CA ALA A 270 13.38 7.92 11.60
C ALA A 270 14.81 7.53 12.00
N SER A 271 15.03 6.24 12.35
CA SER A 271 16.35 5.75 12.75
C SER A 271 17.40 5.86 11.63
N LEU A 272 17.02 5.64 10.37
CA LEU A 272 17.91 5.88 9.21
C LEU A 272 18.28 7.36 9.07
N GLY A 273 17.34 8.25 9.31
CA GLY A 273 17.57 9.68 9.27
C GLY A 273 18.47 10.19 10.38
N GLU A 274 18.32 9.68 11.58
CA GLU A 274 19.06 10.11 12.78
C GLU A 274 20.47 9.53 12.88
N HIS A 275 20.72 8.37 12.27
CA HIS A 275 22.01 7.68 12.42
C HIS A 275 23.12 8.39 11.64
N PRO A 276 24.23 8.80 12.29
CA PRO A 276 25.27 9.61 11.66
C PRO A 276 26.02 8.91 10.52
N ASP A 277 26.19 7.59 10.59
CA ASP A 277 26.92 6.81 9.60
C ASP A 277 26.05 6.40 8.39
N VAL A 278 24.72 6.61 8.44
CA VAL A 278 23.85 6.39 7.29
C VAL A 278 24.04 7.55 6.32
N PRO A 279 24.44 7.31 5.05
CA PRO A 279 24.59 8.37 4.08
C PRO A 279 23.25 8.96 3.68
N PRO A 280 23.18 10.16 3.11
CA PRO A 280 21.97 10.65 2.45
C PRO A 280 21.51 9.67 1.37
N PHE A 281 20.21 9.42 1.29
CA PHE A 281 19.63 8.38 0.45
C PHE A 281 18.47 8.89 -0.42
N GLN A 282 17.99 8.04 -1.31
CA GLN A 282 16.82 8.30 -2.15
C GLN A 282 15.75 7.26 -1.88
N MET A 283 14.50 7.57 -2.28
CA MET A 283 13.39 6.64 -2.20
C MET A 283 12.75 6.40 -3.56
N TYR A 284 12.35 5.15 -3.76
CA TYR A 284 11.45 4.72 -4.82
C TYR A 284 10.39 3.83 -4.18
N SER A 285 9.21 4.40 -3.91
CA SER A 285 8.20 3.80 -3.05
C SER A 285 6.79 4.04 -3.62
N GLU A 286 5.77 3.61 -2.91
CA GLU A 286 4.37 3.86 -3.24
C GLU A 286 3.87 5.16 -2.61
N VAL A 287 4.24 5.39 -1.36
CA VAL A 287 3.68 6.43 -0.50
C VAL A 287 4.79 7.30 0.06
N TYR A 288 4.62 8.61 -0.06
CA TYR A 288 5.44 9.61 0.62
C TYR A 288 4.71 10.03 1.91
N GLN A 289 5.37 9.93 3.06
CA GLN A 289 4.75 10.08 4.39
C GLN A 289 5.43 11.20 5.19
N ASP A 290 4.80 11.63 6.29
CA ASP A 290 5.23 12.75 7.15
C ASP A 290 6.71 12.70 7.55
N ALA A 291 7.19 11.54 8.00
CA ALA A 291 8.59 11.36 8.40
C ALA A 291 9.61 11.74 7.31
N LEU A 292 9.21 11.65 6.05
CA LEU A 292 10.08 11.96 4.91
C LEU A 292 10.21 13.46 4.63
N VAL A 293 9.25 14.28 5.10
CA VAL A 293 9.25 15.73 4.89
C VAL A 293 10.45 16.36 5.62
N ASP A 294 10.59 16.07 6.90
CA ASP A 294 11.68 16.62 7.71
C ASP A 294 13.04 16.04 7.26
N LEU A 295 13.13 14.74 6.96
CA LEU A 295 14.34 14.12 6.41
C LEU A 295 14.80 14.76 5.09
N MET A 296 13.85 15.19 4.24
CA MET A 296 14.17 15.88 3.00
C MET A 296 14.65 17.31 3.25
N MET A 297 14.03 18.03 4.19
CA MET A 297 14.46 19.37 4.58
C MET A 297 15.86 19.38 5.22
N ASP A 298 16.19 18.36 5.99
CA ASP A 298 17.50 18.18 6.63
C ASP A 298 18.57 17.64 5.67
N GLY A 299 18.21 17.40 4.40
CA GLY A 299 19.14 16.89 3.39
C GLY A 299 19.51 15.41 3.55
N ARG A 300 18.84 14.67 4.42
CA ARG A 300 19.03 13.22 4.60
C ARG A 300 18.34 12.44 3.49
N LEU A 301 17.16 12.86 3.05
CA LEU A 301 16.48 12.35 1.89
C LEU A 301 16.74 13.27 0.69
N LEU A 302 17.48 12.77 -0.30
CA LEU A 302 17.88 13.54 -1.48
C LEU A 302 16.79 13.69 -2.52
N GLY A 303 15.85 12.72 -2.55
CA GLY A 303 14.74 12.72 -3.49
C GLY A 303 13.88 11.49 -3.35
N ALA A 304 12.61 11.59 -3.78
CA ALA A 304 11.64 10.51 -3.68
C ALA A 304 10.76 10.40 -4.93
N SER A 305 10.43 9.17 -5.30
CA SER A 305 9.39 8.85 -6.28
C SER A 305 8.31 8.03 -5.60
N ALA A 306 7.04 8.42 -5.78
CA ALA A 306 5.90 7.75 -5.17
C ALA A 306 4.65 7.80 -6.06
N ALA A 307 3.58 7.09 -5.69
CA ALA A 307 2.26 7.21 -6.30
C ALA A 307 1.41 8.29 -5.63
N SER A 308 1.72 8.63 -4.36
CA SER A 308 0.93 9.57 -3.57
C SER A 308 1.71 10.24 -2.44
N LEU A 309 1.22 11.44 -2.03
CA LEU A 309 1.59 12.16 -0.83
C LEU A 309 0.55 11.89 0.26
N ASN A 310 0.84 10.97 1.18
CA ASN A 310 -0.01 10.71 2.34
C ASN A 310 0.55 11.52 3.52
N LEU A 311 0.22 12.79 3.55
CA LEU A 311 0.73 13.76 4.52
C LEU A 311 -0.38 14.28 5.41
N SER A 312 -0.07 14.40 6.71
CA SER A 312 -0.92 15.15 7.63
C SER A 312 -1.07 16.60 7.18
N PRO A 313 -2.12 17.30 7.59
CA PRO A 313 -2.34 18.71 7.20
C PRO A 313 -1.12 19.60 7.46
N SER A 314 -0.47 19.44 8.60
CA SER A 314 0.72 20.24 8.96
C SER A 314 1.94 19.97 8.06
N CYS A 315 2.15 18.72 7.66
CA CYS A 315 3.22 18.36 6.73
C CYS A 315 2.88 18.79 5.30
N MET A 316 1.61 18.72 4.91
CA MET A 316 1.16 19.24 3.62
C MET A 316 1.38 20.75 3.53
N ASP A 317 1.06 21.52 4.59
CA ASP A 317 1.30 22.96 4.65
C ASP A 317 2.79 23.28 4.50
N LYS A 318 3.70 22.50 5.14
CA LYS A 318 5.15 22.65 4.96
C LYS A 318 5.54 22.44 3.49
N VAL A 319 5.01 21.39 2.85
CA VAL A 319 5.32 21.07 1.44
C VAL A 319 4.83 22.17 0.51
N ILE A 320 3.58 22.63 0.66
CA ILE A 320 3.00 23.68 -0.18
C ILE A 320 3.72 25.00 -0.01
N SER A 321 4.06 25.37 1.23
CA SER A 321 4.78 26.62 1.52
C SER A 321 6.21 26.63 0.98
N ASN A 322 6.82 25.45 0.74
CA ASN A 322 8.16 25.27 0.22
C ASN A 322 8.17 24.53 -1.13
N MET A 323 7.15 24.77 -1.96
CA MET A 323 6.91 23.99 -3.19
C MET A 323 8.12 23.99 -4.14
N ASP A 324 8.84 25.11 -4.30
CA ASP A 324 10.02 25.18 -5.17
C ASP A 324 11.12 24.18 -4.75
N PHE A 325 11.24 23.96 -3.45
CA PHE A 325 12.19 22.98 -2.91
C PHE A 325 11.68 21.54 -3.14
N PHE A 326 10.44 21.25 -2.78
CA PHE A 326 9.91 19.89 -2.84
C PHE A 326 9.61 19.42 -4.28
N ALA A 327 9.13 20.31 -5.17
CA ALA A 327 8.83 19.95 -6.57
C ALA A 327 10.07 19.50 -7.36
N SER A 328 11.27 19.95 -6.94
CA SER A 328 12.52 19.49 -7.54
C SER A 328 13.01 18.13 -7.01
N LYS A 329 12.42 17.63 -5.91
CA LYS A 329 12.88 16.44 -5.17
C LYS A 329 11.84 15.33 -5.07
N ILE A 330 10.59 15.59 -5.45
CA ILE A 330 9.49 14.60 -5.42
C ILE A 330 8.94 14.40 -6.82
N VAL A 331 8.73 13.13 -7.19
CA VAL A 331 8.07 12.74 -8.44
C VAL A 331 6.89 11.83 -8.11
N LEU A 332 5.69 12.26 -8.53
CA LEU A 332 4.46 11.49 -8.36
C LEU A 332 4.12 10.76 -9.67
N ARG A 333 3.93 9.45 -9.60
CA ARG A 333 3.76 8.56 -10.76
C ARG A 333 2.45 7.76 -10.70
N PRO A 334 1.96 7.29 -11.86
CA PRO A 334 0.99 6.21 -11.89
C PRO A 334 1.53 4.97 -11.14
N GLN A 335 0.65 4.27 -10.41
CA GLN A 335 1.04 3.08 -9.64
C GLN A 335 1.61 1.96 -10.52
N GLU A 336 1.24 1.89 -11.80
CA GLU A 336 1.85 0.93 -12.74
C GLU A 336 3.35 1.20 -12.94
N LEU A 337 3.81 2.44 -12.76
CA LEU A 337 5.22 2.80 -12.83
C LEU A 337 5.91 2.69 -11.45
N SER A 338 5.28 3.22 -10.38
CA SER A 338 5.88 3.15 -9.03
C SER A 338 6.10 1.70 -8.58
N ASN A 339 5.20 0.80 -8.96
CA ASN A 339 5.23 -0.61 -8.61
C ASN A 339 5.76 -1.51 -9.74
N HIS A 340 6.37 -0.94 -10.78
CA HIS A 340 6.78 -1.71 -11.95
C HIS A 340 7.97 -2.61 -11.65
N PRO A 341 7.85 -3.95 -11.80
CA PRO A 341 8.90 -4.92 -11.46
C PRO A 341 10.25 -4.62 -12.13
N GLY A 342 10.23 -4.25 -13.41
CA GLY A 342 11.45 -3.95 -14.17
C GLY A 342 12.16 -2.69 -13.70
N ILE A 343 11.43 -1.69 -13.19
CA ILE A 343 12.02 -0.45 -12.64
C ILE A 343 12.61 -0.73 -11.25
N ILE A 344 11.86 -1.39 -10.38
CA ILE A 344 12.31 -1.78 -9.03
C ILE A 344 13.63 -2.55 -9.13
N ARG A 345 13.71 -3.53 -10.03
CA ARG A 345 14.92 -4.34 -10.25
C ARG A 345 16.07 -3.53 -10.83
N ARG A 346 15.81 -2.67 -11.80
CA ARG A 346 16.85 -1.81 -12.43
C ARG A 346 17.46 -0.83 -11.47
N LEU A 347 16.62 -0.21 -10.62
CA LEU A 347 17.09 0.74 -9.61
C LEU A 347 17.80 0.06 -8.43
N GLY A 348 17.63 -1.25 -8.29
CA GLY A 348 18.20 -1.99 -7.17
C GLY A 348 17.56 -1.62 -5.83
N VAL A 349 16.24 -1.44 -5.79
CA VAL A 349 15.52 -1.00 -4.59
C VAL A 349 15.77 -1.93 -3.40
N ILE A 350 15.99 -1.37 -2.22
CA ILE A 350 15.95 -2.08 -0.94
C ILE A 350 14.52 -1.98 -0.42
N ALA A 351 13.82 -3.09 -0.36
CA ALA A 351 12.41 -3.15 0.05
C ALA A 351 12.28 -3.51 1.53
N MET A 352 11.52 -2.71 2.27
CA MET A 352 11.24 -2.89 3.69
C MET A 352 9.73 -2.94 3.90
N ASN A 353 9.21 -4.11 4.22
CA ASN A 353 7.78 -4.37 4.38
C ASN A 353 7.48 -5.00 5.74
N THR A 354 6.21 -4.92 6.18
CA THR A 354 5.75 -5.52 7.42
C THR A 354 4.92 -6.76 7.17
N ALA A 355 4.94 -7.69 8.14
CA ALA A 355 4.19 -8.93 8.11
C ALA A 355 3.22 -9.02 9.29
N LEU A 356 2.12 -9.77 9.10
CA LEU A 356 1.31 -10.26 10.21
C LEU A 356 1.99 -11.45 10.88
N GLU A 357 2.57 -12.35 10.09
CA GLU A 357 3.33 -13.51 10.58
C GLU A 357 4.31 -14.01 9.51
N ALA A 358 5.32 -14.72 9.93
CA ALA A 358 6.24 -15.47 9.08
C ALA A 358 6.40 -16.90 9.62
N ASP A 359 6.52 -17.88 8.72
CA ASP A 359 6.85 -19.23 9.16
C ASP A 359 8.36 -19.45 9.32
N ILE A 360 8.69 -20.60 9.91
CA ILE A 360 10.10 -20.97 10.17
C ILE A 360 10.93 -21.13 8.88
N TYR A 361 10.33 -21.15 7.71
CA TYR A 361 11.04 -21.24 6.42
C TYR A 361 11.13 -19.86 5.74
N GLY A 362 10.41 -18.87 6.22
CA GLY A 362 10.40 -17.50 5.71
C GLY A 362 9.34 -17.24 4.66
N ASN A 363 8.26 -18.05 4.62
CA ASN A 363 7.02 -17.62 3.99
C ASN A 363 6.36 -16.55 4.85
N VAL A 364 5.78 -15.54 4.23
CA VAL A 364 5.19 -14.37 4.90
C VAL A 364 3.73 -14.22 4.55
N ASN A 365 2.92 -14.06 5.58
CA ASN A 365 1.54 -13.63 5.52
C ASN A 365 1.44 -12.17 6.01
N SER A 366 0.94 -11.27 5.17
CA SER A 366 0.73 -9.85 5.47
C SER A 366 -0.75 -9.45 5.47
N THR A 367 -1.66 -10.37 5.13
CA THR A 367 -3.05 -10.03 4.80
C THR A 367 -4.10 -10.73 5.65
N HIS A 368 -3.92 -12.00 6.02
CA HIS A 368 -4.99 -12.83 6.60
C HIS A 368 -4.69 -13.28 8.03
N VAL A 369 -5.55 -12.94 8.97
CA VAL A 369 -5.51 -13.48 10.33
C VAL A 369 -6.02 -14.92 10.31
N CYS A 370 -5.22 -15.84 10.86
CA CYS A 370 -5.49 -17.29 10.87
C CYS A 370 -5.82 -17.87 9.48
N GLY A 371 -5.32 -17.26 8.40
CA GLY A 371 -5.55 -17.68 7.03
C GLY A 371 -6.98 -17.47 6.50
N GLN A 372 -7.86 -16.84 7.27
CA GLN A 372 -9.28 -16.74 6.97
C GLN A 372 -9.79 -15.30 6.84
N HIS A 373 -9.41 -14.44 7.77
CA HIS A 373 -9.95 -13.09 7.87
C HIS A 373 -8.98 -12.07 7.28
N ILE A 374 -9.32 -11.52 6.11
CA ILE A 374 -8.52 -10.47 5.49
C ILE A 374 -8.52 -9.21 6.34
N MET A 375 -7.34 -8.58 6.45
CA MET A 375 -7.18 -7.29 7.13
C MET A 375 -7.28 -6.13 6.18
N ASN A 376 -6.51 -6.15 5.10
CA ASN A 376 -6.44 -5.04 4.14
C ASN A 376 -6.39 -5.54 2.69
N GLY A 377 -5.23 -6.03 2.28
CA GLY A 377 -4.83 -6.51 0.97
C GLY A 377 -3.31 -6.58 0.88
N VAL A 378 -2.78 -7.22 -0.16
CA VAL A 378 -1.34 -7.42 -0.35
C VAL A 378 -0.60 -6.08 -0.58
N GLY A 379 -1.30 -5.08 -1.09
CA GLY A 379 -0.67 -3.81 -1.46
C GLY A 379 0.45 -4.02 -2.49
N GLY A 380 1.52 -3.24 -2.36
CA GLY A 380 2.71 -3.36 -3.19
C GLY A 380 3.79 -4.27 -2.65
N SER A 381 3.60 -4.88 -1.48
CA SER A 381 4.67 -5.64 -0.82
C SER A 381 5.24 -6.75 -1.70
N GLY A 382 4.39 -7.50 -2.43
CA GLY A 382 4.83 -8.57 -3.30
C GLY A 382 5.63 -8.10 -4.52
N GLU A 383 5.29 -6.94 -5.07
CA GLU A 383 5.98 -6.34 -6.22
C GLU A 383 7.38 -5.89 -5.84
N PHE A 384 7.50 -5.17 -4.73
CA PHE A 384 8.80 -4.73 -4.21
C PHE A 384 9.63 -5.92 -3.71
N THR A 385 9.07 -6.80 -2.89
CA THR A 385 9.80 -7.94 -2.32
C THR A 385 10.44 -8.81 -3.40
N ARG A 386 9.68 -9.21 -4.42
CA ARG A 386 10.16 -10.12 -5.46
C ARG A 386 11.21 -9.49 -6.39
N ASN A 387 11.18 -8.17 -6.54
CA ASN A 387 11.98 -7.45 -7.54
C ASN A 387 13.06 -6.56 -6.96
N SER A 388 13.12 -6.39 -5.65
CA SER A 388 14.17 -5.63 -4.98
C SER A 388 15.55 -6.28 -5.09
N TYR A 389 16.57 -5.48 -4.88
CA TYR A 389 17.93 -5.96 -4.64
C TYR A 389 18.02 -6.72 -3.31
N LEU A 390 17.38 -6.14 -2.29
CA LEU A 390 17.32 -6.69 -0.94
C LEU A 390 15.88 -6.56 -0.42
N SER A 391 15.29 -7.67 0.04
CA SER A 391 13.96 -7.69 0.64
C SER A 391 14.06 -7.97 2.14
N ILE A 392 13.47 -7.08 2.93
CA ILE A 392 13.43 -7.13 4.38
C ILE A 392 11.97 -7.18 4.83
N PHE A 393 11.60 -8.20 5.60
CA PHE A 393 10.33 -8.24 6.31
C PHE A 393 10.52 -8.03 7.80
N MET A 394 9.59 -7.28 8.38
CA MET A 394 9.63 -6.87 9.77
C MET A 394 8.29 -7.16 10.45
N CYS A 395 8.33 -7.70 11.66
CA CYS A 395 7.16 -7.84 12.52
C CYS A 395 7.60 -7.88 14.00
N PRO A 396 6.73 -7.55 14.94
CA PRO A 396 6.96 -7.93 16.34
C PRO A 396 7.10 -9.45 16.45
N SER A 397 7.84 -9.97 17.41
CA SER A 397 7.89 -11.42 17.62
C SER A 397 6.61 -11.97 18.26
N ILE A 398 5.94 -11.14 19.08
CA ILE A 398 4.65 -11.45 19.73
C ILE A 398 3.73 -10.23 19.77
N SER A 399 2.44 -10.50 19.99
CA SER A 399 1.42 -9.45 20.23
C SER A 399 0.37 -9.91 21.25
N LYS A 400 -0.58 -9.02 21.58
CA LYS A 400 -1.68 -9.27 22.52
C LYS A 400 -1.21 -9.80 23.89
N GLY A 401 -0.12 -9.22 24.42
CA GLY A 401 0.45 -9.67 25.70
C GLY A 401 1.00 -11.08 25.64
N GLY A 402 1.65 -11.45 24.53
CA GLY A 402 2.29 -12.76 24.33
C GLY A 402 1.37 -13.89 23.87
N ARG A 403 0.07 -13.64 23.74
CA ARG A 403 -0.91 -14.66 23.28
C ARG A 403 -0.77 -15.04 21.81
N ILE A 404 -0.13 -14.20 21.02
CA ILE A 404 0.06 -14.41 19.57
C ILE A 404 1.56 -14.35 19.26
N SER A 405 2.10 -15.42 18.67
CA SER A 405 3.42 -15.42 18.04
C SER A 405 3.30 -15.01 16.57
N HIS A 406 4.21 -14.15 16.13
CA HIS A 406 4.31 -13.80 14.71
C HIS A 406 5.33 -14.69 13.96
N ILE A 407 6.01 -15.59 14.68
CA ILE A 407 6.81 -16.68 14.09
C ILE A 407 6.09 -17.99 14.35
N VAL A 408 5.70 -18.68 13.27
CA VAL A 408 4.83 -19.87 13.32
C VAL A 408 5.45 -21.06 12.58
N PRO A 409 5.02 -22.30 12.81
CA PRO A 409 5.51 -23.46 12.07
C PRO A 409 5.24 -23.36 10.56
N MET A 410 4.04 -22.94 10.17
CA MET A 410 3.59 -22.79 8.80
C MET A 410 2.56 -21.67 8.72
N CYS A 411 2.71 -20.77 7.75
CA CYS A 411 1.69 -19.74 7.45
C CYS A 411 0.47 -20.39 6.80
N PRO A 412 -0.75 -20.18 7.30
CA PRO A 412 -1.97 -20.71 6.70
C PRO A 412 -2.38 -19.97 5.42
N HIS A 413 -1.83 -18.79 5.19
CA HIS A 413 -1.92 -17.99 3.96
C HIS A 413 -0.53 -17.41 3.66
N VAL A 414 -0.14 -17.36 2.39
CA VAL A 414 1.19 -16.89 1.98
C VAL A 414 1.06 -15.82 0.91
N ASP A 415 1.44 -14.60 1.24
CA ASP A 415 1.52 -13.48 0.29
C ASP A 415 2.89 -13.41 -0.39
N ASN A 416 3.96 -13.67 0.37
CA ASN A 416 5.33 -13.71 -0.12
C ASN A 416 6.02 -15.00 0.33
N ASN A 417 6.47 -15.81 -0.63
CA ASN A 417 7.09 -17.09 -0.32
C ASN A 417 8.59 -16.96 0.01
N GLU A 418 9.15 -18.05 0.55
CA GLU A 418 10.54 -18.13 0.97
C GLU A 418 11.57 -17.80 -0.12
N HIS A 419 11.21 -17.93 -1.40
CA HIS A 419 12.12 -17.62 -2.51
C HIS A 419 12.34 -16.12 -2.69
N SER A 420 11.43 -15.29 -2.19
CA SER A 420 11.48 -13.82 -2.31
C SER A 420 11.88 -13.14 -1.02
N VAL A 421 11.78 -13.82 0.13
CA VAL A 421 12.11 -13.25 1.44
C VAL A 421 13.57 -13.54 1.77
N GLN A 422 14.37 -12.47 1.87
CA GLN A 422 15.81 -12.58 2.12
C GLN A 422 16.18 -12.33 3.57
N ILE A 423 15.54 -11.34 4.21
CA ILE A 423 15.83 -10.92 5.59
C ILE A 423 14.53 -10.86 6.37
N LEU A 424 14.53 -11.45 7.56
CA LEU A 424 13.43 -11.34 8.53
C LEU A 424 13.94 -10.69 9.80
N VAL A 425 13.18 -9.72 10.33
CA VAL A 425 13.57 -8.93 11.50
C VAL A 425 12.42 -8.87 12.50
N THR A 426 12.74 -9.15 13.76
CA THR A 426 11.87 -8.85 14.91
C THR A 426 12.67 -8.05 15.93
N GLU A 427 12.05 -7.63 17.03
CA GLU A 427 12.76 -6.99 18.14
C GLU A 427 13.72 -7.95 18.85
N GLN A 428 13.63 -9.25 18.61
CA GLN A 428 14.55 -10.27 19.14
C GLN A 428 15.88 -10.29 18.36
N GLY A 429 15.86 -9.94 17.07
CA GLY A 429 17.03 -9.93 16.22
C GLY A 429 16.69 -10.02 14.73
N LEU A 430 17.71 -10.37 13.95
CA LEU A 430 17.66 -10.44 12.49
C LEU A 430 18.12 -11.82 12.00
N ALA A 431 17.36 -12.41 11.11
CA ALA A 431 17.68 -13.62 10.36
C ALA A 431 18.03 -13.26 8.90
N ASP A 432 19.31 -13.36 8.55
CA ASP A 432 19.77 -13.35 7.16
C ASP A 432 19.59 -14.75 6.57
N LEU A 433 18.72 -14.87 5.60
CA LEU A 433 18.27 -16.13 5.00
C LEU A 433 18.93 -16.40 3.64
N ARG A 434 19.76 -15.47 3.16
CA ARG A 434 20.43 -15.57 1.86
C ARG A 434 21.37 -16.77 1.81
N GLY A 435 21.28 -17.57 0.76
CA GLY A 435 22.15 -18.74 0.55
C GLY A 435 21.89 -19.92 1.51
N LEU A 436 20.83 -19.88 2.34
CA LEU A 436 20.48 -20.93 3.27
C LEU A 436 19.44 -21.88 2.70
N GLY A 437 19.66 -23.18 2.90
CA GLY A 437 18.64 -24.20 2.67
C GLY A 437 17.56 -24.21 3.76
N PRO A 438 16.40 -24.89 3.53
CA PRO A 438 15.25 -24.80 4.45
C PRO A 438 15.57 -25.13 5.91
N ALA A 439 16.35 -26.18 6.17
CA ALA A 439 16.72 -26.54 7.53
C ALA A 439 17.54 -25.43 8.24
N GLN A 440 18.45 -24.79 7.53
CA GLN A 440 19.26 -23.70 8.06
C GLN A 440 18.42 -22.45 8.25
N ARG A 441 17.47 -22.15 7.33
CA ARG A 441 16.51 -21.05 7.47
C ARG A 441 15.67 -21.22 8.72
N ALA A 442 15.09 -22.42 8.94
CA ALA A 442 14.27 -22.71 10.10
C ALA A 442 15.04 -22.49 11.39
N GLN A 443 16.24 -23.05 11.51
CA GLN A 443 17.12 -22.84 12.65
C GLN A 443 17.39 -21.35 12.89
N ARG A 444 17.78 -20.62 11.83
CA ARG A 444 18.11 -19.21 11.90
C ARG A 444 16.94 -18.34 12.34
N ILE A 445 15.74 -18.55 11.77
CA ILE A 445 14.54 -17.79 12.13
C ILE A 445 14.14 -18.05 13.58
N ILE A 446 14.10 -19.32 13.99
CA ILE A 446 13.73 -19.67 15.39
C ILE A 446 14.72 -19.05 16.37
N GLU A 447 16.03 -19.20 16.13
CA GLU A 447 17.06 -18.66 17.04
C GLU A 447 17.06 -17.14 17.14
N ARG A 448 16.86 -16.45 16.02
CA ARG A 448 17.06 -15.00 15.92
C ARG A 448 15.81 -14.17 16.02
N CYS A 449 14.67 -14.67 15.55
CA CYS A 449 13.44 -13.88 15.40
C CYS A 449 12.30 -14.33 16.29
N ALA A 450 12.27 -15.61 16.73
CA ALA A 450 11.20 -16.07 17.60
C ALA A 450 11.34 -15.50 19.02
N HIS A 451 10.21 -15.16 19.64
CA HIS A 451 10.19 -14.77 21.05
C HIS A 451 10.64 -15.94 21.94
N PRO A 452 11.43 -15.72 23.01
CA PRO A 452 11.93 -16.79 23.89
C PRO A 452 10.85 -17.79 24.35
N ALA A 453 9.67 -17.29 24.69
CA ALA A 453 8.55 -18.12 25.16
C ALA A 453 8.00 -19.12 24.12
N TYR A 454 8.29 -18.90 22.83
CA TYR A 454 7.85 -19.79 21.73
C TYR A 454 8.99 -20.63 21.14
N LYS A 455 10.26 -20.33 21.47
CA LYS A 455 11.42 -21.01 20.87
C LYS A 455 11.41 -22.51 21.10
N ASP A 456 11.15 -22.96 22.33
CA ASP A 456 11.15 -24.38 22.67
C ASP A 456 10.06 -25.16 21.93
N TYR A 457 8.89 -24.55 21.75
CA TYR A 457 7.81 -25.13 20.95
C TYR A 457 8.23 -25.29 19.49
N LEU A 458 8.77 -24.23 18.88
CA LEU A 458 9.18 -24.22 17.47
C LEU A 458 10.35 -25.16 17.20
N LEU A 459 11.35 -25.22 18.11
CA LEU A 459 12.46 -26.15 17.99
C LEU A 459 11.99 -27.61 18.08
N ARG A 460 11.11 -27.92 19.04
CA ARG A 460 10.52 -29.24 19.19
C ARG A 460 9.71 -29.65 17.96
N TYR A 461 8.86 -28.74 17.45
CA TYR A 461 8.14 -28.96 16.20
C TYR A 461 9.09 -29.33 15.05
N LEU A 462 10.17 -28.54 14.87
CA LEU A 462 11.15 -28.78 13.79
C LEU A 462 11.89 -30.13 13.97
N GLN A 463 12.22 -30.52 15.20
CA GLN A 463 12.92 -31.79 15.50
C GLN A 463 12.04 -33.01 15.28
N GLU A 464 10.77 -32.95 15.68
CA GLU A 464 9.82 -34.07 15.62
C GLU A 464 9.20 -34.25 14.22
N ALA A 465 9.18 -33.20 13.40
CA ALA A 465 8.62 -33.26 12.03
C ALA A 465 9.39 -34.26 11.16
N PRO A 466 8.68 -35.04 10.30
CA PRO A 466 9.30 -36.02 9.41
C PRO A 466 10.41 -35.44 8.54
N LEU A 467 11.40 -36.24 8.22
CA LEU A 467 12.49 -35.85 7.32
C LEU A 467 11.99 -35.58 5.91
N GLY A 468 12.49 -34.51 5.32
CA GLY A 468 12.20 -34.08 3.96
C GLY A 468 13.05 -32.86 3.62
N HIS A 469 12.96 -32.36 2.38
CA HIS A 469 13.61 -31.10 1.98
C HIS A 469 13.11 -29.94 2.85
N ILE A 470 11.80 -29.87 3.07
CA ILE A 470 11.14 -29.04 4.09
C ILE A 470 10.47 -29.98 5.08
N ARG A 471 10.66 -29.73 6.37
CA ARG A 471 10.14 -30.58 7.44
C ARG A 471 8.86 -29.98 8.02
N HIS A 472 7.73 -30.64 7.76
CA HIS A 472 6.44 -30.28 8.34
C HIS A 472 5.73 -31.53 8.88
N ASP A 473 5.15 -31.41 10.06
CA ASP A 473 4.11 -32.29 10.55
C ASP A 473 2.76 -31.67 10.19
N LEU A 474 2.11 -32.19 9.16
CA LEU A 474 0.84 -31.65 8.64
C LEU A 474 -0.30 -31.78 9.63
N SER A 475 -0.20 -32.63 10.66
CA SER A 475 -1.19 -32.74 11.73
C SER A 475 -1.08 -31.61 12.75
N ARG A 476 0.09 -30.96 12.86
CA ARG A 476 0.42 -29.97 13.88
C ARG A 476 0.80 -28.59 13.34
N CYS A 477 1.05 -28.46 12.04
CA CYS A 477 1.60 -27.22 11.46
C CYS A 477 0.74 -25.96 11.73
N PHE A 478 -0.56 -26.12 11.98
CA PHE A 478 -1.49 -25.05 12.34
C PHE A 478 -1.99 -25.12 13.80
N GLU A 479 -1.31 -25.87 14.66
CA GLU A 479 -1.71 -26.04 16.07
C GLU A 479 -1.79 -24.68 16.81
N LEU A 480 -0.81 -23.79 16.59
CA LEU A 480 -0.82 -22.45 17.19
C LEU A 480 -2.07 -21.64 16.76
N HIS A 481 -2.42 -21.66 15.49
CA HIS A 481 -3.61 -20.96 14.96
C HIS A 481 -4.90 -21.57 15.49
N ARG A 482 -5.01 -22.90 15.54
CA ARG A 482 -6.17 -23.57 16.11
C ARG A 482 -6.34 -23.22 17.59
N ASN A 483 -5.27 -23.27 18.37
CA ASN A 483 -5.32 -22.89 19.79
C ASN A 483 -5.75 -21.43 19.98
N LEU A 484 -5.29 -20.52 19.10
CA LEU A 484 -5.73 -19.12 19.13
C LEU A 484 -7.23 -18.99 18.91
N LEU A 485 -7.81 -19.74 17.97
CA LEU A 485 -9.24 -19.73 17.69
C LEU A 485 -10.07 -20.35 18.81
N GLU A 486 -9.59 -21.45 19.39
CA GLU A 486 -10.32 -22.22 20.42
C GLU A 486 -10.16 -21.62 21.82
N HIS A 487 -8.99 -21.09 22.15
CA HIS A 487 -8.60 -20.70 23.52
C HIS A 487 -8.22 -19.22 23.66
N GLY A 488 -8.14 -18.47 22.56
CA GLY A 488 -7.71 -17.06 22.56
C GLY A 488 -6.21 -16.84 22.79
N SER A 489 -5.40 -17.94 22.76
CA SER A 489 -3.94 -17.92 22.87
C SER A 489 -3.34 -19.06 22.06
N MET A 490 -2.23 -18.79 21.37
CA MET A 490 -1.48 -19.80 20.61
C MET A 490 -0.82 -20.86 21.49
N LEU A 491 -0.40 -20.47 22.72
CA LEU A 491 0.04 -21.38 23.77
C LEU A 491 -0.79 -21.11 25.03
N PRO A 492 -1.91 -21.86 25.28
CA PRO A 492 -2.83 -21.57 26.37
C PRO A 492 -2.19 -21.63 27.77
N ASP A 493 -1.20 -22.49 27.96
CA ASP A 493 -0.50 -22.67 29.23
C ASP A 493 0.65 -21.68 29.45
N LEU A 494 0.92 -20.79 28.46
CA LEU A 494 1.99 -19.81 28.54
C LEU A 494 1.60 -18.69 29.51
N LYS A 495 2.38 -18.52 30.57
CA LYS A 495 2.37 -17.33 31.43
C LYS A 495 3.61 -16.52 31.11
N LEU A 496 3.42 -15.31 30.59
CA LEU A 496 4.51 -14.31 30.53
C LEU A 496 4.51 -13.57 31.86
N GLU A 497 5.67 -13.57 32.54
CA GLU A 497 5.91 -12.78 33.75
C GLU A 497 5.98 -11.28 33.46
#